data_05f732554a9d2afc269666eff75f1260
#
_entry.id   05f732554a9d2afc269666eff75f1260
#
_cell.length_a   1.000
_cell.length_b   1.000
_cell.length_c   1.000
_cell.angle_alpha   90.00
_cell.angle_beta   90.00
_cell.angle_gamma   90.00
#
_symmetry.space_group_name_H-M   'P 1'
#
loop_
_entity.id
_entity.type
_entity.pdbx_description
1 polymer ?
#
loop_
_entity_poly.entity_id
_entity_poly.type
_entity_poly.pdbx_seq_one_letter_code
_entity_poly.pdbx_strand_id
1 'polypeptide(L)'
;MSQDIENVSPATAKTEVEVQASAPATRREQDSIGEMDVPIDAYYGVQSLRAQRNFPITGQPMHPMFIRNLALVKKAAAITNRAAGSLEPEKAAVIIEACEEVMAGGLADQFIVDNIQGGAGTSANMNMNEVVANRAGEMLGDPLGHYAAVHPNDHVNMSQSTNDVIPTAGKLTVLDLLGTLQKSLAALRAELDRKSVEFDDVLKMGRTQLEDAVPMRLGQTFHGYSSMVARCEERIASVKTEMCAVNLGGTAIGTAINVPPYYLRTIVPNLVALTGYPLHQAADLFDATENLDAFAAVSGAVKSCAMSISKMCNDLRLLSSGPRTGFGEINLPAMQNGSSIMPGKVNPVIPEVVNQAAFLVMGNDVTVSMAVEAGQMELNAFEPVIFRALFEEIDVLRNSIDTLTVNCIAGITANRERCRELMEMSVGVATALCPYIGYAKAATVAKEALRTKRSVRELVLEQGLLDEETLDAVEDPYSMTDPAAADR
;
A
#
# COMPACT_ATOMS: atom_id res chain seq x y z
N MET A 1 -11.74 64.15 42.85
CA MET A 1 -13.16 63.90 43.19
C MET A 1 -13.34 62.39 43.05
N SER A 2 -13.35 61.81 44.19
CA SER A 2 -13.62 60.41 44.49
C SER A 2 -15.08 60.05 44.21
N GLN A 3 -15.32 58.85 43.77
CA GLN A 3 -16.52 58.08 44.15
C GLN A 3 -16.25 56.61 44.02
N ASP A 4 -16.29 55.99 45.20
CA ASP A 4 -16.28 54.56 45.44
C ASP A 4 -17.50 53.89 44.79
N ILE A 5 -17.30 52.71 44.22
CA ILE A 5 -18.40 51.75 43.99
C ILE A 5 -18.00 50.41 44.58
N GLU A 6 -18.83 50.03 45.53
CA GLU A 6 -18.74 48.84 46.38
C GLU A 6 -18.70 47.53 45.65
N ASN A 7 -17.91 46.65 46.22
CA ASN A 7 -17.79 45.25 45.98
C ASN A 7 -19.05 44.48 46.47
N VAL A 8 -19.77 43.79 45.59
CA VAL A 8 -20.73 42.77 46.00
C VAL A 8 -20.38 41.48 45.25
N SER A 9 -19.76 40.57 45.98
CA SER A 9 -19.50 39.18 45.57
C SER A 9 -20.76 38.32 45.89
N PRO A 10 -21.28 37.50 44.96
CA PRO A 10 -22.09 36.39 45.34
C PRO A 10 -21.23 35.11 45.33
N ALA A 11 -21.00 34.60 46.53
CA ALA A 11 -20.52 33.21 46.70
C ALA A 11 -21.56 32.21 46.25
N THR A 12 -21.33 31.60 45.06
CA THR A 12 -22.02 30.36 44.68
C THR A 12 -21.04 29.19 44.91
N ALA A 13 -21.23 28.50 46.03
CA ALA A 13 -20.60 27.22 46.27
C ALA A 13 -21.05 26.22 45.19
N LYS A 14 -20.19 25.92 44.21
CA LYS A 14 -20.33 24.76 43.38
C LYS A 14 -19.86 23.56 44.18
N THR A 15 -20.80 22.74 44.64
CA THR A 15 -20.53 21.39 45.12
C THR A 15 -20.09 20.58 43.93
N GLU A 16 -18.78 20.42 43.72
CA GLU A 16 -18.24 19.42 42.82
C GLU A 16 -18.53 18.06 43.44
N VAL A 17 -19.52 17.35 42.88
CA VAL A 17 -19.69 15.93 43.11
C VAL A 17 -18.56 15.26 42.33
N GLU A 18 -17.43 14.97 42.98
CA GLU A 18 -16.47 14.00 42.49
C GLU A 18 -17.18 12.64 42.39
N VAL A 19 -17.59 12.28 41.19
CA VAL A 19 -17.93 10.90 40.86
C VAL A 19 -16.59 10.14 40.90
N GLN A 20 -16.25 9.56 42.04
CA GLN A 20 -15.19 8.56 42.14
C GLN A 20 -15.62 7.40 41.21
N ALA A 21 -15.07 7.37 40.00
CA ALA A 21 -15.15 6.16 39.18
C ALA A 21 -14.48 5.03 39.98
N SER A 22 -15.25 4.04 40.39
CA SER A 22 -14.71 2.83 41.03
C SER A 22 -13.65 2.25 40.08
N ALA A 23 -12.48 1.91 40.60
CA ALA A 23 -11.46 1.22 39.83
C ALA A 23 -12.09 0.00 39.14
N PRO A 24 -11.83 -0.23 37.84
CA PRO A 24 -12.39 -1.36 37.13
C PRO A 24 -12.05 -2.67 37.86
N ALA A 25 -12.99 -3.59 37.92
CA ALA A 25 -12.76 -4.89 38.54
C ALA A 25 -11.65 -5.63 37.79
N THR A 26 -10.74 -6.25 38.55
CA THR A 26 -9.59 -6.99 37.98
C THR A 26 -9.56 -8.42 38.47
N ARG A 27 -8.93 -9.29 37.72
CA ARG A 27 -8.51 -10.64 38.12
C ARG A 27 -7.01 -10.72 38.19
N ARG A 28 -6.48 -11.54 39.07
CA ARG A 28 -5.05 -11.74 39.24
C ARG A 28 -4.57 -12.85 38.30
N GLU A 29 -3.61 -12.55 37.45
CA GLU A 29 -2.94 -13.53 36.59
C GLU A 29 -1.45 -13.54 36.84
N GLN A 30 -0.79 -14.67 36.56
CA GLN A 30 0.63 -14.86 36.77
C GLN A 30 1.31 -15.45 35.53
N ASP A 31 2.50 -14.94 35.20
CA ASP A 31 3.43 -15.53 34.27
C ASP A 31 4.77 -15.86 34.97
N SER A 32 5.79 -16.28 34.21
CA SER A 32 7.11 -16.64 34.77
C SER A 32 7.86 -15.48 35.41
N ILE A 33 7.49 -14.23 35.17
CA ILE A 33 8.13 -13.02 35.69
C ILE A 33 7.35 -12.38 36.86
N GLY A 34 6.12 -12.80 37.11
CA GLY A 34 5.34 -12.34 38.24
C GLY A 34 3.87 -12.13 37.96
N GLU A 35 3.18 -11.57 38.93
CA GLU A 35 1.73 -11.37 38.90
C GLU A 35 1.34 -9.98 38.41
N MET A 36 0.20 -9.87 37.78
CA MET A 36 -0.44 -8.60 37.39
C MET A 36 -1.96 -8.65 37.55
N ASP A 37 -2.57 -7.49 37.77
CA ASP A 37 -4.01 -7.31 37.78
C ASP A 37 -4.47 -7.03 36.33
N VAL A 38 -5.24 -7.95 35.73
CA VAL A 38 -5.84 -7.88 34.41
C VAL A 38 -7.30 -7.49 34.55
N PRO A 39 -7.90 -6.64 33.69
CA PRO A 39 -9.34 -6.35 33.74
C PRO A 39 -10.16 -7.64 33.71
N ILE A 40 -11.24 -7.68 34.53
CA ILE A 40 -12.00 -8.92 34.78
C ILE A 40 -12.62 -9.52 33.52
N ASP A 41 -13.02 -8.69 32.57
CA ASP A 41 -13.71 -8.99 31.34
C ASP A 41 -12.79 -9.03 30.09
N ALA A 42 -11.46 -8.80 30.26
CA ALA A 42 -10.52 -8.87 29.17
C ALA A 42 -10.26 -10.31 28.70
N TYR A 43 -10.25 -10.55 27.39
CA TYR A 43 -9.81 -11.83 26.81
C TYR A 43 -8.28 -11.92 26.65
N TYR A 44 -7.56 -10.79 26.63
CA TYR A 44 -6.11 -10.83 26.78
C TYR A 44 -5.71 -11.16 28.22
N GLY A 45 -4.49 -11.64 28.38
CA GLY A 45 -3.95 -12.03 29.70
C GLY A 45 -2.77 -11.20 30.13
N VAL A 46 -2.05 -11.72 31.12
CA VAL A 46 -0.92 -11.07 31.80
C VAL A 46 0.23 -10.74 30.85
N GLN A 47 0.54 -11.61 29.88
CA GLN A 47 1.68 -11.39 28.97
C GLN A 47 1.39 -10.25 27.99
N SER A 48 0.17 -10.18 27.44
CA SER A 48 -0.27 -9.08 26.59
C SER A 48 -0.27 -7.74 27.35
N LEU A 49 -0.80 -7.72 28.57
CA LEU A 49 -0.83 -6.51 29.39
C LEU A 49 0.58 -6.02 29.75
N ARG A 50 1.49 -6.95 30.03
CA ARG A 50 2.89 -6.64 30.28
C ARG A 50 3.55 -6.05 29.04
N ALA A 51 3.32 -6.64 27.87
CA ALA A 51 3.83 -6.14 26.59
C ALA A 51 3.32 -4.74 26.28
N GLN A 52 2.02 -4.47 26.47
CA GLN A 52 1.45 -3.13 26.28
C GLN A 52 2.12 -2.07 27.17
N ARG A 53 2.43 -2.44 28.44
CA ARG A 53 3.13 -1.53 29.37
C ARG A 53 4.60 -1.33 29.02
N ASN A 54 5.24 -2.36 28.46
CA ASN A 54 6.67 -2.30 28.11
C ASN A 54 6.93 -1.55 26.79
N PHE A 55 5.99 -1.59 25.85
CA PHE A 55 6.17 -1.10 24.49
C PHE A 55 5.14 -0.05 24.09
N PRO A 56 4.98 1.09 24.80
CA PRO A 56 4.13 2.19 24.37
C PRO A 56 4.86 3.05 23.32
N ILE A 57 5.12 2.49 22.13
CA ILE A 57 6.02 3.08 21.14
C ILE A 57 5.25 3.97 20.17
N THR A 58 4.23 3.40 19.49
CA THR A 58 3.43 4.12 18.48
C THR A 58 2.03 4.45 18.96
N GLY A 59 1.52 3.73 19.94
CA GLY A 59 0.13 3.77 20.36
C GLY A 59 -0.85 3.20 19.30
N GLN A 60 -0.33 2.52 18.28
CA GLN A 60 -1.14 1.92 17.22
C GLN A 60 -1.20 0.39 17.37
N PRO A 61 -2.38 -0.22 17.20
CA PRO A 61 -2.52 -1.67 17.24
C PRO A 61 -1.87 -2.34 16.03
N MET A 62 -1.76 -3.66 16.09
CA MET A 62 -1.39 -4.48 14.95
C MET A 62 -2.40 -4.34 13.80
N HIS A 63 -1.92 -4.52 12.57
CA HIS A 63 -2.78 -4.44 11.38
C HIS A 63 -3.91 -5.50 11.43
N PRO A 64 -5.19 -5.14 11.15
CA PRO A 64 -6.32 -6.08 11.26
C PRO A 64 -6.16 -7.34 10.41
N MET A 65 -5.59 -7.22 9.19
CA MET A 65 -5.33 -8.36 8.33
C MET A 65 -4.26 -9.30 8.92
N PHE A 66 -3.27 -8.76 9.65
CA PHE A 66 -2.27 -9.56 10.33
C PHE A 66 -2.88 -10.36 11.49
N ILE A 67 -3.74 -9.73 12.30
CA ILE A 67 -4.50 -10.40 13.37
C ILE A 67 -5.32 -11.56 12.78
N ARG A 68 -6.06 -11.29 11.70
CA ARG A 68 -6.84 -12.30 10.98
C ARG A 68 -5.97 -13.48 10.50
N ASN A 69 -4.84 -13.21 9.90
CA ASN A 69 -3.96 -14.25 9.36
C ASN A 69 -3.19 -15.00 10.44
N LEU A 70 -2.88 -14.35 11.56
CA LEU A 70 -2.33 -15.04 12.74
C LEU A 70 -3.35 -16.01 13.33
N ALA A 71 -4.62 -15.61 13.46
CA ALA A 71 -5.70 -16.50 13.87
C ALA A 71 -5.89 -17.68 12.88
N LEU A 72 -5.76 -17.44 11.58
CA LEU A 72 -5.81 -18.48 10.56
C LEU A 72 -4.68 -19.50 10.71
N VAL A 73 -3.47 -19.07 11.03
CA VAL A 73 -2.34 -19.97 11.34
C VAL A 73 -2.65 -20.80 12.59
N LYS A 74 -3.21 -20.18 13.65
CA LYS A 74 -3.63 -20.91 14.88
C LYS A 74 -4.72 -21.95 14.57
N LYS A 75 -5.69 -21.59 13.74
CA LYS A 75 -6.74 -22.51 13.28
C LYS A 75 -6.13 -23.71 12.54
N ALA A 76 -5.21 -23.46 11.61
CA ALA A 76 -4.52 -24.53 10.87
C ALA A 76 -3.73 -25.47 11.82
N ALA A 77 -3.06 -24.88 12.82
CA ALA A 77 -2.33 -25.63 13.83
C ALA A 77 -3.25 -26.50 14.70
N ALA A 78 -4.39 -25.99 15.14
CA ALA A 78 -5.38 -26.74 15.92
C ALA A 78 -5.97 -27.92 15.12
N ILE A 79 -6.32 -27.70 13.85
CA ILE A 79 -6.76 -28.76 12.91
C ILE A 79 -5.69 -29.85 12.78
N THR A 80 -4.43 -29.43 12.59
CA THR A 80 -3.32 -30.35 12.37
C THR A 80 -2.96 -31.13 13.63
N ASN A 81 -2.91 -30.50 14.81
CA ASN A 81 -2.64 -31.15 16.10
C ASN A 81 -3.73 -32.12 16.48
N ARG A 82 -5.01 -31.79 16.19
CA ARG A 82 -6.14 -32.74 16.36
C ARG A 82 -5.96 -33.97 15.48
N ALA A 83 -5.61 -33.79 14.21
CA ALA A 83 -5.40 -34.91 13.28
C ALA A 83 -4.15 -35.73 13.63
N ALA A 84 -3.13 -35.13 14.25
CA ALA A 84 -1.97 -35.78 14.79
C ALA A 84 -2.25 -36.59 16.09
N GLY A 85 -3.42 -36.40 16.70
CA GLY A 85 -3.76 -37.00 18.00
C GLY A 85 -3.09 -36.32 19.20
N SER A 86 -2.47 -35.15 19.00
CA SER A 86 -1.78 -34.39 20.06
C SER A 86 -2.70 -33.46 20.82
N LEU A 87 -3.77 -32.97 20.19
CA LEU A 87 -4.78 -32.08 20.79
C LEU A 87 -6.13 -32.79 20.83
N GLU A 88 -6.76 -32.79 22.00
CA GLU A 88 -8.07 -33.37 22.22
C GLU A 88 -9.12 -32.78 21.26
N PRO A 89 -10.04 -33.60 20.69
CA PRO A 89 -11.01 -33.14 19.70
C PRO A 89 -11.91 -31.98 20.19
N GLU A 90 -12.32 -32.02 21.47
CA GLU A 90 -13.18 -31.00 22.07
C GLU A 90 -12.45 -29.66 22.21
N LYS A 91 -11.22 -29.65 22.72
CA LYS A 91 -10.38 -28.44 22.80
C LYS A 91 -10.06 -27.90 21.43
N ALA A 92 -9.74 -28.75 20.46
CA ALA A 92 -9.49 -28.31 19.10
C ALA A 92 -10.70 -27.63 18.47
N ALA A 93 -11.92 -28.15 18.71
CA ALA A 93 -13.14 -27.58 18.18
C ALA A 93 -13.36 -26.14 18.68
N VAL A 94 -13.27 -25.88 19.99
CA VAL A 94 -13.46 -24.52 20.54
C VAL A 94 -12.32 -23.57 20.20
N ILE A 95 -11.07 -24.05 20.05
CA ILE A 95 -9.95 -23.22 19.55
C ILE A 95 -10.21 -22.79 18.11
N ILE A 96 -10.68 -23.71 17.25
CA ILE A 96 -11.02 -23.41 15.86
C ILE A 96 -12.14 -22.36 15.80
N GLU A 97 -13.20 -22.53 16.60
CA GLU A 97 -14.34 -21.60 16.68
C GLU A 97 -13.90 -20.21 17.16
N ALA A 98 -13.07 -20.12 18.22
CA ALA A 98 -12.51 -18.86 18.69
C ALA A 98 -11.62 -18.16 17.62
N CYS A 99 -10.81 -18.93 16.88
CA CYS A 99 -10.05 -18.38 15.76
C CYS A 99 -10.97 -17.86 14.65
N GLU A 100 -12.06 -18.53 14.32
CA GLU A 100 -13.05 -18.09 13.33
C GLU A 100 -13.73 -16.79 13.75
N GLU A 101 -14.05 -16.63 15.03
CA GLU A 101 -14.61 -15.39 15.58
C GLU A 101 -13.61 -14.22 15.41
N VAL A 102 -12.33 -14.42 15.74
CA VAL A 102 -11.29 -13.41 15.52
C VAL A 102 -11.12 -13.11 14.02
N MET A 103 -11.12 -14.13 13.15
CA MET A 103 -11.00 -13.93 11.69
C MET A 103 -12.18 -13.15 11.11
N ALA A 104 -13.35 -13.23 11.72
CA ALA A 104 -14.54 -12.45 11.35
C ALA A 104 -14.54 -11.01 11.91
N GLY A 105 -13.52 -10.62 12.65
CA GLY A 105 -13.36 -9.28 13.25
C GLY A 105 -13.92 -9.18 14.67
N GLY A 106 -14.35 -10.29 15.29
CA GLY A 106 -14.70 -10.35 16.71
C GLY A 106 -13.48 -10.14 17.60
N LEU A 107 -13.70 -9.65 18.82
CA LEU A 107 -12.64 -9.43 19.82
C LEU A 107 -11.49 -8.50 19.37
N ALA A 108 -11.74 -7.62 18.39
CA ALA A 108 -10.69 -6.76 17.82
C ALA A 108 -10.04 -5.83 18.85
N ASP A 109 -10.79 -5.37 19.83
CA ASP A 109 -10.34 -4.52 20.95
C ASP A 109 -9.47 -5.26 21.98
N GLN A 110 -9.37 -6.59 21.89
CA GLN A 110 -8.56 -7.42 22.76
C GLN A 110 -7.11 -7.58 22.27
N PHE A 111 -6.78 -7.07 21.07
CA PHE A 111 -5.42 -7.06 20.52
C PHE A 111 -4.74 -5.75 20.88
N ILE A 112 -4.21 -5.68 22.12
CA ILE A 112 -3.78 -4.45 22.79
C ILE A 112 -2.29 -4.12 22.60
N VAL A 113 -1.48 -5.03 22.03
CA VAL A 113 -0.06 -4.82 21.88
C VAL A 113 0.25 -3.85 20.74
N ASP A 114 1.26 -2.99 20.94
CA ASP A 114 1.74 -2.04 19.93
C ASP A 114 2.27 -2.78 18.69
N ASN A 115 2.12 -2.19 17.52
CA ASN A 115 2.64 -2.75 16.27
C ASN A 115 4.17 -2.74 16.18
N ILE A 116 4.86 -1.95 17.06
CA ILE A 116 6.31 -2.01 17.26
C ILE A 116 6.59 -2.56 18.66
N GLN A 117 7.20 -3.73 18.72
CA GLN A 117 7.43 -4.47 19.95
C GLN A 117 8.75 -5.24 19.89
N GLY A 118 9.45 -5.40 21.00
CA GLY A 118 10.62 -6.28 21.12
C GLY A 118 10.23 -7.76 21.18
N GLY A 119 11.18 -8.65 20.91
CA GLY A 119 11.00 -10.10 21.04
C GLY A 119 10.46 -10.79 19.78
N ALA A 120 10.78 -10.30 18.59
CA ALA A 120 10.45 -10.93 17.31
C ALA A 120 8.96 -11.27 17.13
N GLY A 121 8.05 -10.43 17.66
CA GLY A 121 6.61 -10.68 17.58
C GLY A 121 6.06 -11.60 18.67
N THR A 122 6.84 -11.97 19.69
CA THR A 122 6.34 -12.80 20.81
C THR A 122 5.12 -12.18 21.48
N SER A 123 5.08 -10.87 21.66
CA SER A 123 3.92 -10.19 22.24
C SER A 123 2.67 -10.34 21.41
N ALA A 124 2.78 -10.23 20.08
CA ALA A 124 1.68 -10.47 19.13
C ALA A 124 1.20 -11.93 19.20
N ASN A 125 2.14 -12.90 19.18
CA ASN A 125 1.83 -14.32 19.29
C ASN A 125 1.10 -14.64 20.59
N MET A 126 1.60 -14.11 21.72
CA MET A 126 0.98 -14.37 23.03
C MET A 126 -0.36 -13.65 23.18
N ASN A 127 -0.53 -12.46 22.64
CA ASN A 127 -1.83 -11.79 22.62
C ASN A 127 -2.89 -12.64 21.88
N MET A 128 -2.54 -13.20 20.73
CA MET A 128 -3.41 -14.16 20.03
C MET A 128 -3.67 -15.41 20.88
N ASN A 129 -2.64 -16.01 21.47
CA ASN A 129 -2.77 -17.22 22.27
C ASN A 129 -3.68 -17.01 23.49
N GLU A 130 -3.50 -15.90 24.21
CA GLU A 130 -4.29 -15.58 25.41
C GLU A 130 -5.76 -15.29 25.05
N VAL A 131 -6.01 -14.49 24.00
CA VAL A 131 -7.37 -14.18 23.54
C VAL A 131 -8.11 -15.44 23.10
N VAL A 132 -7.47 -16.28 22.28
CA VAL A 132 -8.06 -17.54 21.81
C VAL A 132 -8.27 -18.52 22.97
N ALA A 133 -7.29 -18.63 23.90
CA ALA A 133 -7.41 -19.55 25.05
C ALA A 133 -8.56 -19.14 25.99
N ASN A 134 -8.68 -17.85 26.31
CA ASN A 134 -9.77 -17.35 27.14
C ASN A 134 -11.13 -17.55 26.47
N ARG A 135 -11.26 -17.23 25.18
CA ARG A 135 -12.52 -17.40 24.46
C ARG A 135 -12.92 -18.88 24.33
N ALA A 136 -11.98 -19.74 23.99
CA ALA A 136 -12.19 -21.18 23.91
C ALA A 136 -12.50 -21.81 25.30
N GLY A 137 -11.81 -21.34 26.36
CA GLY A 137 -12.10 -21.74 27.75
C GLY A 137 -13.51 -21.34 28.18
N GLU A 138 -13.95 -20.14 27.89
CA GLU A 138 -15.30 -19.66 28.17
C GLU A 138 -16.37 -20.54 27.51
N MET A 139 -16.16 -20.97 26.24
CA MET A 139 -17.05 -21.91 25.54
C MET A 139 -17.18 -23.25 26.24
N LEU A 140 -16.17 -23.65 27.02
CA LEU A 140 -16.14 -24.86 27.85
C LEU A 140 -16.60 -24.59 29.32
N GLY A 141 -17.00 -23.36 29.64
CA GLY A 141 -17.42 -22.97 30.98
C GLY A 141 -16.28 -22.64 31.96
N ASP A 142 -15.03 -22.45 31.46
CA ASP A 142 -13.88 -22.05 32.27
C ASP A 142 -13.87 -20.52 32.43
N PRO A 143 -13.66 -19.96 33.64
CA PRO A 143 -13.55 -18.52 33.82
C PRO A 143 -12.36 -17.91 33.12
N LEU A 144 -12.48 -16.66 32.65
CA LEU A 144 -11.39 -15.91 32.01
C LEU A 144 -10.14 -15.85 32.92
N GLY A 145 -8.96 -16.12 32.33
CA GLY A 145 -7.68 -16.12 33.02
C GLY A 145 -7.37 -17.37 33.84
N HIS A 146 -8.27 -18.35 33.88
CA HIS A 146 -8.07 -19.59 34.62
C HIS A 146 -7.22 -20.62 33.86
N TYR A 147 -7.40 -20.68 32.54
CA TYR A 147 -6.64 -21.53 31.59
C TYR A 147 -6.63 -23.04 31.92
N ALA A 148 -7.58 -23.53 32.70
CA ALA A 148 -7.64 -24.97 33.04
C ALA A 148 -8.16 -25.81 31.89
N ALA A 149 -9.19 -25.33 31.19
CA ALA A 149 -9.76 -26.03 30.03
C ALA A 149 -8.88 -25.87 28.78
N VAL A 150 -8.48 -24.62 28.45
CA VAL A 150 -7.62 -24.33 27.30
C VAL A 150 -6.49 -23.41 27.74
N HIS A 151 -5.24 -23.87 27.60
CA HIS A 151 -4.05 -23.12 27.99
C HIS A 151 -3.37 -22.47 26.77
N PRO A 152 -2.95 -21.18 26.85
CA PRO A 152 -2.39 -20.44 25.71
C PRO A 152 -1.12 -21.11 25.12
N ASN A 153 -0.20 -21.62 25.95
CA ASN A 153 1.03 -22.27 25.47
C ASN A 153 0.82 -23.74 25.13
N ASP A 154 0.16 -24.52 26.01
CA ASP A 154 0.11 -25.97 25.89
C ASP A 154 -0.88 -26.44 24.83
N HIS A 155 -1.94 -25.65 24.55
CA HIS A 155 -2.98 -26.01 23.60
C HIS A 155 -3.00 -25.09 22.36
N VAL A 156 -3.14 -23.77 22.52
CA VAL A 156 -3.24 -22.84 21.38
C VAL A 156 -1.93 -22.75 20.62
N ASN A 157 -0.79 -22.72 21.33
CA ASN A 157 0.55 -22.64 20.73
C ASN A 157 1.22 -24.01 20.52
N MET A 158 0.50 -25.12 20.69
CA MET A 158 1.03 -26.47 20.56
C MET A 158 1.71 -26.68 19.20
N SER A 159 2.92 -27.28 19.24
CA SER A 159 3.78 -27.58 18.06
C SER A 159 4.22 -26.31 17.28
N GLN A 160 4.21 -25.14 17.89
CA GLN A 160 4.54 -23.87 17.26
C GLN A 160 5.58 -23.08 18.06
N SER A 161 6.25 -22.16 17.40
CA SER A 161 7.03 -21.08 17.99
C SER A 161 6.55 -19.72 17.45
N THR A 162 6.82 -18.64 18.17
CA THR A 162 6.71 -17.29 17.61
C THR A 162 7.46 -17.21 16.27
N ASN A 163 8.64 -17.84 16.21
CA ASN A 163 9.60 -17.71 15.11
C ASN A 163 9.14 -18.38 13.79
N ASP A 164 8.13 -19.25 13.82
CA ASP A 164 7.55 -19.83 12.61
C ASP A 164 6.12 -19.32 12.31
N VAL A 165 5.33 -18.98 13.32
CA VAL A 165 3.95 -18.50 13.10
C VAL A 165 3.90 -17.02 12.71
N ILE A 166 4.75 -16.18 13.28
CA ILE A 166 4.76 -14.72 13.00
C ILE A 166 5.17 -14.44 11.55
N PRO A 167 6.32 -14.94 11.03
CA PRO A 167 6.67 -14.73 9.63
C PRO A 167 5.65 -15.36 8.66
N THR A 168 5.07 -16.52 9.00
CA THR A 168 4.02 -17.13 8.18
C THR A 168 2.78 -16.23 8.11
N ALA A 169 2.29 -15.70 9.24
CA ALA A 169 1.17 -14.77 9.27
C ALA A 169 1.50 -13.46 8.52
N GLY A 170 2.74 -12.97 8.63
CA GLY A 170 3.25 -11.83 7.88
C GLY A 170 3.19 -12.06 6.36
N LYS A 171 3.68 -13.20 5.88
CA LYS A 171 3.65 -13.59 4.46
C LYS A 171 2.21 -13.70 3.93
N LEU A 172 1.31 -14.31 4.68
CA LEU A 172 -0.11 -14.38 4.33
C LEU A 172 -0.73 -12.98 4.21
N THR A 173 -0.41 -12.09 5.14
CA THR A 173 -0.90 -10.71 5.14
C THR A 173 -0.40 -9.95 3.91
N VAL A 174 0.87 -10.09 3.56
CA VAL A 174 1.43 -9.51 2.33
C VAL A 174 0.72 -10.06 1.10
N LEU A 175 0.46 -11.36 1.00
CA LEU A 175 -0.27 -11.96 -0.12
C LEU A 175 -1.68 -11.37 -0.28
N ASP A 176 -2.42 -11.20 0.82
CA ASP A 176 -3.75 -10.60 0.81
C ASP A 176 -3.70 -9.13 0.37
N LEU A 177 -2.80 -8.34 0.95
CA LEU A 177 -2.63 -6.92 0.63
C LEU A 177 -2.18 -6.71 -0.82
N LEU A 178 -1.22 -7.48 -1.31
CA LEU A 178 -0.80 -7.45 -2.72
C LEU A 178 -1.94 -7.84 -3.67
N GLY A 179 -2.82 -8.76 -3.25
CA GLY A 179 -4.02 -9.11 -4.00
C GLY A 179 -4.97 -7.94 -4.18
N THR A 180 -5.12 -7.08 -3.16
CA THR A 180 -5.93 -5.86 -3.24
C THR A 180 -5.24 -4.78 -4.08
N LEU A 181 -3.93 -4.58 -3.92
CA LEU A 181 -3.13 -3.65 -4.73
C LEU A 181 -3.19 -3.99 -6.23
N GLN A 182 -3.11 -5.28 -6.59
CA GLN A 182 -3.24 -5.72 -7.99
C GLN A 182 -4.59 -5.32 -8.62
N LYS A 183 -5.69 -5.39 -7.84
CA LYS A 183 -7.01 -4.96 -8.33
C LYS A 183 -7.03 -3.45 -8.59
N SER A 184 -6.44 -2.65 -7.72
CA SER A 184 -6.35 -1.20 -7.90
C SER A 184 -5.48 -0.83 -9.11
N LEU A 185 -4.34 -1.51 -9.31
CA LEU A 185 -3.49 -1.31 -10.50
C LEU A 185 -4.24 -1.66 -11.79
N ALA A 186 -4.96 -2.78 -11.82
CA ALA A 186 -5.76 -3.18 -12.98
C ALA A 186 -6.87 -2.15 -13.31
N ALA A 187 -7.52 -1.60 -12.29
CA ALA A 187 -8.52 -0.54 -12.46
C ALA A 187 -7.90 0.75 -13.02
N LEU A 188 -6.75 1.17 -12.49
CA LEU A 188 -6.00 2.32 -13.00
C LEU A 188 -5.60 2.12 -14.46
N ARG A 189 -5.07 0.94 -14.81
CA ARG A 189 -4.67 0.61 -16.17
C ARG A 189 -5.85 0.68 -17.13
N ALA A 190 -6.98 0.07 -16.78
CA ALA A 190 -8.18 0.10 -17.61
C ALA A 190 -8.66 1.54 -17.87
N GLU A 191 -8.59 2.41 -16.89
CA GLU A 191 -8.96 3.82 -17.04
C GLU A 191 -7.95 4.61 -17.91
N LEU A 192 -6.67 4.34 -17.79
CA LEU A 192 -5.62 4.92 -18.65
C LEU A 192 -5.78 4.45 -20.10
N ASP A 193 -6.11 3.18 -20.33
CA ASP A 193 -6.41 2.65 -21.66
C ASP A 193 -7.63 3.35 -22.28
N ARG A 194 -8.68 3.56 -21.50
CA ARG A 194 -9.86 4.31 -21.93
C ARG A 194 -9.50 5.75 -22.33
N LYS A 195 -8.68 6.43 -21.53
CA LYS A 195 -8.19 7.79 -21.83
C LYS A 195 -7.25 7.83 -23.04
N SER A 196 -6.45 6.79 -23.22
CA SER A 196 -5.62 6.67 -24.43
C SER A 196 -6.44 6.68 -25.71
N VAL A 197 -7.55 5.93 -25.73
CA VAL A 197 -8.49 5.91 -26.85
C VAL A 197 -9.25 7.24 -26.99
N GLU A 198 -9.73 7.82 -25.87
CA GLU A 198 -10.47 9.09 -25.84
C GLU A 198 -9.65 10.27 -26.42
N PHE A 199 -8.34 10.25 -26.25
CA PHE A 199 -7.43 11.33 -26.66
C PHE A 199 -6.56 10.99 -27.86
N ASP A 200 -6.90 9.92 -28.60
CA ASP A 200 -6.07 9.44 -29.70
C ASP A 200 -5.99 10.41 -30.89
N ASP A 201 -7.00 11.24 -31.07
CA ASP A 201 -7.04 12.27 -32.11
C ASP A 201 -6.54 13.65 -31.66
N VAL A 202 -6.03 13.79 -30.42
CA VAL A 202 -5.57 15.07 -29.89
C VAL A 202 -4.06 15.24 -30.13
N LEU A 203 -3.70 16.04 -31.12
CA LEU A 203 -2.30 16.44 -31.34
C LEU A 203 -1.81 17.40 -30.26
N LYS A 204 -0.57 17.19 -29.84
CA LYS A 204 0.16 18.04 -28.92
C LYS A 204 1.65 18.08 -29.25
N MET A 205 2.36 19.05 -28.68
CA MET A 205 3.81 19.06 -28.72
C MET A 205 4.38 18.08 -27.68
N GLY A 206 5.20 17.13 -28.13
CA GLY A 206 6.04 16.32 -27.26
C GLY A 206 7.19 17.14 -26.70
N ARG A 207 7.60 16.87 -25.45
CA ARG A 207 8.70 17.58 -24.79
C ARG A 207 9.72 16.61 -24.22
N THR A 208 10.99 16.93 -24.42
CA THR A 208 12.14 16.26 -23.78
C THR A 208 12.92 17.31 -23.01
N GLN A 209 13.27 17.03 -21.74
CA GLN A 209 13.91 18.02 -20.85
C GLN A 209 13.10 19.33 -20.68
N LEU A 210 11.78 19.25 -20.84
CA LEU A 210 10.80 20.36 -20.90
C LEU A 210 10.92 21.28 -22.12
N GLU A 211 11.85 21.00 -23.05
CA GLU A 211 11.96 21.70 -24.33
C GLU A 211 11.08 21.04 -25.41
N ASP A 212 10.63 21.84 -26.37
CA ASP A 212 9.84 21.34 -27.50
C ASP A 212 10.62 20.31 -28.30
N ALA A 213 9.99 19.19 -28.62
CA ALA A 213 10.59 18.13 -29.41
C ALA A 213 9.86 17.94 -30.75
N VAL A 214 8.94 16.98 -30.81
CA VAL A 214 8.19 16.66 -32.02
C VAL A 214 6.70 16.50 -31.70
N PRO A 215 5.81 16.66 -32.67
CA PRO A 215 4.39 16.37 -32.49
C PRO A 215 4.15 14.93 -32.03
N MET A 216 3.14 14.77 -31.17
CA MET A 216 2.64 13.48 -30.69
C MET A 216 1.16 13.58 -30.40
N ARG A 217 0.50 12.43 -30.22
CA ARG A 217 -0.89 12.38 -29.79
C ARG A 217 -0.96 12.30 -28.25
N LEU A 218 -1.91 13.01 -27.64
CA LEU A 218 -2.14 12.92 -26.20
C LEU A 218 -2.53 11.50 -25.77
N GLY A 219 -3.27 10.77 -26.63
CA GLY A 219 -3.56 9.36 -26.41
C GLY A 219 -2.33 8.48 -26.27
N GLN A 220 -1.22 8.78 -26.98
CA GLN A 220 0.06 8.08 -26.82
C GLN A 220 0.69 8.34 -25.44
N THR A 221 0.50 9.52 -24.85
CA THR A 221 0.94 9.81 -23.49
C THR A 221 0.22 8.89 -22.48
N PHE A 222 -1.10 8.77 -22.58
CA PHE A 222 -1.89 7.91 -21.69
C PHE A 222 -1.62 6.42 -21.93
N HIS A 223 -1.38 6.00 -23.17
CA HIS A 223 -0.92 4.65 -23.48
C HIS A 223 0.44 4.34 -22.83
N GLY A 224 1.37 5.29 -22.86
CA GLY A 224 2.65 5.18 -22.16
C GLY A 224 2.48 4.97 -20.66
N TYR A 225 1.53 5.66 -20.03
CA TYR A 225 1.18 5.46 -18.62
C TYR A 225 0.56 4.08 -18.36
N SER A 226 -0.36 3.63 -19.22
CA SER A 226 -0.95 2.28 -19.13
C SER A 226 0.13 1.20 -19.22
N SER A 227 1.04 1.31 -20.19
CA SER A 227 2.17 0.38 -20.35
C SER A 227 3.09 0.34 -19.12
N MET A 228 3.29 1.48 -18.45
CA MET A 228 4.04 1.58 -17.21
C MET A 228 3.33 0.86 -16.08
N VAL A 229 1.99 1.02 -15.95
CA VAL A 229 1.19 0.33 -14.93
C VAL A 229 1.17 -1.18 -15.18
N ALA A 230 1.09 -1.64 -16.44
CA ALA A 230 1.19 -3.07 -16.78
C ALA A 230 2.50 -3.68 -16.24
N ARG A 231 3.65 -3.00 -16.39
CA ARG A 231 4.91 -3.46 -15.81
C ARG A 231 4.92 -3.45 -14.27
N CYS A 232 4.14 -2.55 -13.63
CA CYS A 232 3.96 -2.58 -12.18
C CYS A 232 3.15 -3.82 -11.75
N GLU A 233 2.08 -4.16 -12.48
CA GLU A 233 1.29 -5.38 -12.23
C GLU A 233 2.15 -6.64 -12.32
N GLU A 234 2.95 -6.76 -13.39
CA GLU A 234 3.87 -7.90 -13.58
C GLU A 234 4.90 -8.00 -12.43
N ARG A 235 5.49 -6.88 -12.01
CA ARG A 235 6.46 -6.84 -10.91
C ARG A 235 5.82 -7.28 -9.58
N ILE A 236 4.64 -6.77 -9.26
CA ILE A 236 3.89 -7.17 -8.06
C ILE A 236 3.50 -8.65 -8.14
N ALA A 237 3.10 -9.15 -9.30
CA ALA A 237 2.79 -10.57 -9.48
C ALA A 237 4.00 -11.46 -9.25
N SER A 238 5.19 -11.06 -9.72
CA SER A 238 6.41 -11.86 -9.57
C SER A 238 6.85 -12.00 -8.11
N VAL A 239 6.79 -10.93 -7.31
CA VAL A 239 7.23 -10.98 -5.89
C VAL A 239 6.26 -11.70 -4.97
N LYS A 240 5.02 -11.96 -5.39
CA LYS A 240 4.09 -12.79 -4.62
C LYS A 240 4.62 -14.23 -4.41
N THR A 241 5.40 -14.73 -5.35
CA THR A 241 5.99 -16.08 -5.23
C THR A 241 6.97 -16.18 -4.07
N GLU A 242 7.67 -15.11 -3.73
CA GLU A 242 8.58 -15.03 -2.59
C GLU A 242 7.85 -15.27 -1.26
N MET A 243 6.58 -14.88 -1.17
CA MET A 243 5.76 -15.04 0.03
C MET A 243 5.22 -16.46 0.20
N CYS A 244 5.37 -17.35 -0.79
CA CYS A 244 4.77 -18.69 -0.75
C CYS A 244 5.64 -19.72 -0.02
N ALA A 245 6.93 -19.47 0.14
CA ALA A 245 7.82 -20.33 0.96
C ALA A 245 7.68 -19.91 2.44
N VAL A 246 7.24 -20.86 3.31
CA VAL A 246 7.03 -20.60 4.75
C VAL A 246 7.89 -21.54 5.60
N ASN A 247 8.33 -21.06 6.77
CA ASN A 247 9.10 -21.86 7.73
C ASN A 247 8.21 -22.57 8.77
N LEU A 248 6.88 -22.59 8.58
CA LEU A 248 5.91 -23.15 9.52
C LEU A 248 6.19 -24.64 9.80
N GLY A 249 6.29 -24.99 11.08
CA GLY A 249 6.72 -26.29 11.59
C GLY A 249 8.20 -26.35 11.95
N GLY A 250 9.02 -25.35 11.57
CA GLY A 250 10.43 -25.24 11.93
C GLY A 250 10.67 -24.95 13.42
N THR A 251 9.67 -24.39 14.08
CA THR A 251 9.70 -23.94 15.47
C THR A 251 10.78 -22.89 15.74
N ALA A 252 11.59 -23.07 16.78
CA ALA A 252 12.47 -22.03 17.31
C ALA A 252 13.55 -21.53 16.34
N ILE A 253 14.18 -22.44 15.59
CA ILE A 253 15.32 -22.15 14.70
C ILE A 253 15.32 -22.97 13.40
N GLY A 254 14.28 -23.78 13.15
CA GLY A 254 14.23 -24.66 11.97
C GLY A 254 14.42 -26.15 12.27
N THR A 255 14.72 -26.54 13.49
CA THR A 255 14.95 -27.94 13.87
C THR A 255 13.70 -28.78 14.04
N ALA A 256 12.50 -28.17 14.02
CA ALA A 256 11.22 -28.80 14.32
C ALA A 256 11.22 -29.54 15.69
N ILE A 257 11.92 -28.98 16.67
CA ILE A 257 12.00 -29.55 18.01
C ILE A 257 10.59 -29.66 18.65
N ASN A 258 10.31 -30.82 19.26
CA ASN A 258 9.02 -31.16 19.89
C ASN A 258 7.82 -31.17 18.94
N VAL A 259 8.02 -31.26 17.63
CA VAL A 259 6.96 -31.32 16.63
C VAL A 259 6.70 -32.77 16.23
N PRO A 260 5.44 -33.27 16.31
CA PRO A 260 5.11 -34.58 15.78
C PRO A 260 5.41 -34.67 14.27
N PRO A 261 5.99 -35.77 13.76
CA PRO A 261 6.28 -35.91 12.32
C PRO A 261 5.03 -35.76 11.42
N TYR A 262 3.87 -36.12 11.93
CA TYR A 262 2.60 -35.88 11.22
C TYR A 262 2.32 -34.38 11.06
N TYR A 263 2.45 -33.61 12.13
CA TYR A 263 2.25 -32.15 12.10
C TYR A 263 3.18 -31.49 11.08
N LEU A 264 4.48 -31.77 11.14
CA LEU A 264 5.48 -31.18 10.24
C LEU A 264 5.14 -31.41 8.76
N ARG A 265 4.63 -32.59 8.41
CA ARG A 265 4.27 -32.92 7.02
C ARG A 265 2.95 -32.33 6.55
N THR A 266 2.04 -31.99 7.47
CA THR A 266 0.65 -31.67 7.09
C THR A 266 0.21 -30.25 7.43
N ILE A 267 0.96 -29.50 8.24
CA ILE A 267 0.58 -28.15 8.62
C ILE A 267 0.51 -27.19 7.42
N VAL A 268 1.49 -27.18 6.53
CA VAL A 268 1.48 -26.35 5.33
C VAL A 268 0.40 -26.81 4.34
N PRO A 269 0.23 -28.08 4.00
CA PRO A 269 -0.93 -28.57 3.24
C PRO A 269 -2.30 -28.14 3.82
N ASN A 270 -2.48 -28.19 5.13
CA ASN A 270 -3.71 -27.71 5.76
C ASN A 270 -3.89 -26.20 5.61
N LEU A 271 -2.82 -25.43 5.72
CA LEU A 271 -2.85 -24.00 5.50
C LEU A 271 -3.18 -23.63 4.04
N VAL A 272 -2.64 -24.40 3.07
CA VAL A 272 -3.00 -24.30 1.65
C VAL A 272 -4.49 -24.52 1.44
N ALA A 273 -5.05 -25.57 2.04
CA ALA A 273 -6.48 -25.88 1.93
C ALA A 273 -7.38 -24.76 2.50
N LEU A 274 -6.92 -24.05 3.52
CA LEU A 274 -7.66 -22.94 4.13
C LEU A 274 -7.53 -21.60 3.38
N THR A 275 -6.38 -21.36 2.71
CA THR A 275 -6.07 -20.07 2.09
C THR A 275 -6.27 -20.07 0.58
N GLY A 276 -6.10 -21.21 -0.08
CA GLY A 276 -6.03 -21.32 -1.54
C GLY A 276 -4.72 -20.79 -2.14
N TYR A 277 -3.78 -20.29 -1.33
CA TYR A 277 -2.46 -19.86 -1.81
C TYR A 277 -1.56 -21.08 -2.06
N PRO A 278 -0.66 -21.03 -3.06
CA PRO A 278 0.26 -22.14 -3.38
C PRO A 278 1.46 -22.17 -2.41
N LEU A 279 1.19 -22.23 -1.10
CA LEU A 279 2.21 -22.24 -0.08
C LEU A 279 2.97 -23.56 -0.10
N HIS A 280 4.24 -23.51 0.25
CA HIS A 280 5.07 -24.69 0.44
C HIS A 280 6.02 -24.45 1.61
N GLN A 281 6.43 -25.55 2.25
CA GLN A 281 7.46 -25.47 3.27
C GLN A 281 8.79 -25.09 2.61
N ALA A 282 9.52 -24.16 3.21
CA ALA A 282 10.82 -23.73 2.71
C ALA A 282 11.78 -24.95 2.60
N ALA A 283 12.65 -24.91 1.62
CA ALA A 283 13.62 -25.99 1.37
C ALA A 283 14.61 -26.16 2.53
N ASP A 284 14.97 -25.05 3.17
CA ASP A 284 15.75 -24.98 4.40
C ASP A 284 14.99 -24.16 5.44
N LEU A 285 14.65 -24.79 6.56
CA LEU A 285 13.90 -24.15 7.64
C LEU A 285 14.77 -23.24 8.51
N PHE A 286 16.09 -23.45 8.54
CA PHE A 286 17.02 -22.56 9.24
C PHE A 286 17.14 -21.25 8.47
N ASP A 287 17.43 -21.30 7.17
CA ASP A 287 17.47 -20.15 6.27
C ASP A 287 16.16 -19.33 6.35
N ALA A 288 15.02 -20.00 6.22
CA ALA A 288 13.71 -19.34 6.24
C ALA A 288 13.29 -18.80 7.62
N THR A 289 14.03 -19.10 8.70
CA THR A 289 13.81 -18.55 10.04
C THR A 289 14.73 -17.35 10.30
N GLU A 290 15.95 -17.36 9.79
CA GLU A 290 16.91 -16.28 10.00
C GLU A 290 16.83 -15.17 8.95
N ASN A 291 16.44 -15.48 7.70
CA ASN A 291 16.43 -14.53 6.57
C ASN A 291 15.03 -14.06 6.22
N LEU A 292 14.89 -12.72 6.08
CA LEU A 292 13.64 -12.04 5.76
C LEU A 292 13.72 -11.25 4.44
N ASP A 293 14.66 -11.59 3.58
CA ASP A 293 14.95 -10.95 2.29
C ASP A 293 13.75 -10.94 1.33
N ALA A 294 12.86 -11.92 1.42
CA ALA A 294 11.60 -11.97 0.69
C ALA A 294 10.71 -10.73 0.97
N PHE A 295 10.68 -10.22 2.21
CA PHE A 295 9.93 -9.00 2.53
C PHE A 295 10.59 -7.75 1.92
N ALA A 296 11.94 -7.70 1.87
CA ALA A 296 12.66 -6.63 1.20
C ALA A 296 12.43 -6.64 -0.31
N ALA A 297 12.34 -7.82 -0.94
CA ALA A 297 12.01 -7.94 -2.37
C ALA A 297 10.61 -7.37 -2.66
N VAL A 298 9.61 -7.65 -1.81
CA VAL A 298 8.26 -7.09 -1.94
C VAL A 298 8.29 -5.58 -1.77
N SER A 299 8.92 -5.05 -0.70
CA SER A 299 9.04 -3.61 -0.45
C SER A 299 9.68 -2.89 -1.62
N GLY A 300 10.79 -3.41 -2.18
CA GLY A 300 11.44 -2.88 -3.36
C GLY A 300 10.54 -2.82 -4.61
N ALA A 301 9.68 -3.83 -4.79
CA ALA A 301 8.70 -3.86 -5.87
C ALA A 301 7.59 -2.81 -5.68
N VAL A 302 7.06 -2.68 -4.47
CA VAL A 302 6.06 -1.68 -4.08
C VAL A 302 6.62 -0.26 -4.25
N LYS A 303 7.85 -0.01 -3.77
CA LYS A 303 8.57 1.25 -3.98
C LYS A 303 8.72 1.59 -5.46
N SER A 304 9.16 0.64 -6.28
CA SER A 304 9.34 0.88 -7.72
C SER A 304 8.02 1.24 -8.41
N CYS A 305 6.91 0.64 -7.98
CA CYS A 305 5.58 0.98 -8.45
C CYS A 305 5.19 2.40 -8.01
N ALA A 306 5.37 2.75 -6.74
CA ALA A 306 5.07 4.08 -6.20
C ALA A 306 5.86 5.19 -6.91
N MET A 307 7.15 4.97 -7.18
CA MET A 307 7.99 5.91 -7.94
C MET A 307 7.45 6.16 -9.35
N SER A 308 7.03 5.11 -10.04
CA SER A 308 6.51 5.20 -11.40
C SER A 308 5.18 5.96 -11.45
N ILE A 309 4.27 5.71 -10.52
CA ILE A 309 2.99 6.41 -10.41
C ILE A 309 3.20 7.87 -9.99
N SER A 310 4.14 8.14 -9.07
CA SER A 310 4.50 9.50 -8.67
C SER A 310 5.04 10.32 -9.85
N LYS A 311 5.87 9.71 -10.71
CA LYS A 311 6.34 10.36 -11.96
C LYS A 311 5.18 10.71 -12.88
N MET A 312 4.22 9.82 -13.08
CA MET A 312 3.02 10.10 -13.86
C MET A 312 2.24 11.30 -13.26
N CYS A 313 2.10 11.35 -11.95
CA CYS A 313 1.45 12.48 -11.27
C CYS A 313 2.19 13.82 -11.48
N ASN A 314 3.52 13.82 -11.53
CA ASN A 314 4.30 15.01 -11.88
C ASN A 314 3.97 15.50 -13.29
N ASP A 315 3.88 14.60 -14.26
CA ASP A 315 3.49 14.96 -15.63
C ASP A 315 2.06 15.52 -15.69
N LEU A 316 1.11 14.88 -15.03
CA LEU A 316 -0.29 15.37 -14.99
C LEU A 316 -0.39 16.77 -14.39
N ARG A 317 0.40 17.09 -13.35
CA ARG A 317 0.48 18.43 -12.75
C ARG A 317 1.06 19.46 -13.71
N LEU A 318 2.08 19.09 -14.49
CA LEU A 318 2.67 19.96 -15.52
C LEU A 318 1.69 20.18 -16.68
N LEU A 319 1.11 19.13 -17.22
CA LEU A 319 0.15 19.21 -18.33
C LEU A 319 -1.08 20.06 -17.99
N SER A 320 -1.53 20.05 -16.73
CA SER A 320 -2.68 20.83 -16.25
C SER A 320 -2.31 22.21 -15.72
N SER A 321 -1.03 22.59 -15.73
CA SER A 321 -0.56 23.85 -15.14
C SER A 321 -1.15 25.08 -15.82
N GLY A 322 -1.42 26.12 -15.05
CA GLY A 322 -1.96 27.37 -15.55
C GLY A 322 -3.31 27.72 -14.92
N PRO A 323 -4.41 27.80 -15.71
CA PRO A 323 -4.57 27.40 -17.12
C PRO A 323 -4.09 28.42 -18.17
N ARG A 324 -3.85 29.69 -17.81
CA ARG A 324 -3.49 30.73 -18.79
C ARG A 324 -1.99 30.93 -18.98
N THR A 325 -1.21 30.75 -17.91
CA THR A 325 0.24 31.03 -17.89
C THR A 325 1.09 29.76 -17.74
N GLY A 326 0.49 28.60 -17.91
CA GLY A 326 1.15 27.29 -17.93
C GLY A 326 0.83 26.53 -19.19
N PHE A 327 1.06 25.20 -19.19
CA PHE A 327 0.78 24.38 -20.37
C PHE A 327 -0.71 24.31 -20.67
N GLY A 328 -1.54 23.96 -19.69
CA GLY A 328 -2.99 23.93 -19.85
C GLY A 328 -3.47 22.94 -20.92
N GLU A 329 -2.71 21.90 -21.22
CA GLU A 329 -3.05 20.92 -22.26
C GLU A 329 -4.17 19.97 -21.82
N ILE A 330 -4.33 19.75 -20.51
CA ILE A 330 -5.42 18.96 -19.92
C ILE A 330 -6.08 19.73 -18.77
N ASN A 331 -7.31 19.35 -18.43
CA ASN A 331 -7.97 19.79 -17.21
C ASN A 331 -8.14 18.59 -16.26
N LEU A 332 -7.80 18.79 -14.99
CA LEU A 332 -8.07 17.85 -13.92
C LEU A 332 -9.41 18.17 -13.26
N PRO A 333 -10.13 17.18 -12.72
CA PRO A 333 -11.32 17.42 -11.91
C PRO A 333 -11.05 18.35 -10.73
N ALA A 334 -11.97 19.27 -10.48
CA ALA A 334 -11.90 20.16 -9.31
C ALA A 334 -12.39 19.41 -8.07
N MET A 335 -11.46 18.88 -7.27
CA MET A 335 -11.77 18.03 -6.11
C MET A 335 -11.78 18.80 -4.78
N GLN A 336 -11.22 20.02 -4.75
CA GLN A 336 -11.12 20.83 -3.55
C GLN A 336 -10.98 22.31 -3.92
N ASN A 337 -11.52 23.21 -3.09
CA ASN A 337 -11.23 24.64 -3.21
C ASN A 337 -9.73 24.88 -3.03
N GLY A 338 -9.11 25.56 -4.00
CA GLY A 338 -7.64 25.64 -4.08
C GLY A 338 -7.01 26.73 -3.22
N SER A 339 -7.78 27.73 -2.79
CA SER A 339 -7.23 28.87 -2.04
C SER A 339 -8.30 29.59 -1.23
N SER A 340 -7.94 29.99 -0.01
CA SER A 340 -8.77 30.87 0.83
C SER A 340 -8.65 32.36 0.45
N ILE A 341 -7.66 32.74 -0.37
CA ILE A 341 -7.34 34.12 -0.70
C ILE A 341 -7.44 34.41 -2.21
N MET A 342 -7.36 33.41 -3.08
CA MET A 342 -7.43 33.55 -4.54
C MET A 342 -8.72 32.92 -5.07
N PRO A 343 -9.78 33.68 -5.34
CA PRO A 343 -11.04 33.13 -5.86
C PRO A 343 -10.82 32.40 -7.20
N GLY A 344 -11.40 31.21 -7.33
CA GLY A 344 -11.35 30.41 -8.57
C GLY A 344 -10.06 29.62 -8.80
N LYS A 345 -9.08 29.69 -7.89
CA LYS A 345 -7.89 28.85 -8.00
C LYS A 345 -8.23 27.38 -7.59
N VAL A 346 -7.96 26.44 -8.50
CA VAL A 346 -8.09 25.00 -8.25
C VAL A 346 -6.70 24.37 -8.36
N ASN A 347 -6.29 23.62 -7.34
CA ASN A 347 -5.00 22.93 -7.31
C ASN A 347 -5.14 21.47 -7.71
N PRO A 348 -4.08 20.84 -8.25
CA PRO A 348 -4.05 19.42 -8.62
C PRO A 348 -3.87 18.50 -7.39
N VAL A 349 -4.76 18.59 -6.40
CA VAL A 349 -4.60 18.00 -5.06
C VAL A 349 -4.51 16.48 -5.07
N ILE A 350 -5.16 15.81 -6.02
CA ILE A 350 -5.11 14.34 -6.12
C ILE A 350 -3.72 13.86 -6.58
N PRO A 351 -3.13 14.35 -7.67
CA PRO A 351 -1.73 14.05 -7.98
C PRO A 351 -0.75 14.42 -6.85
N GLU A 352 -1.00 15.51 -6.11
CA GLU A 352 -0.15 15.93 -4.99
C GLU A 352 -0.18 14.92 -3.84
N VAL A 353 -1.35 14.43 -3.43
CA VAL A 353 -1.44 13.43 -2.36
C VAL A 353 -0.82 12.10 -2.77
N VAL A 354 -0.92 11.71 -4.05
CA VAL A 354 -0.24 10.51 -4.58
C VAL A 354 1.28 10.66 -4.53
N ASN A 355 1.83 11.85 -4.84
CA ASN A 355 3.25 12.11 -4.64
C ASN A 355 3.67 11.95 -3.17
N GLN A 356 2.89 12.48 -2.21
CA GLN A 356 3.16 12.32 -0.77
C GLN A 356 3.10 10.85 -0.34
N ALA A 357 2.11 10.10 -0.81
CA ALA A 357 2.00 8.67 -0.59
C ALA A 357 3.26 7.92 -1.08
N ALA A 358 3.75 8.26 -2.27
CA ALA A 358 4.96 7.67 -2.82
C ALA A 358 6.21 8.02 -1.99
N PHE A 359 6.31 9.22 -1.42
CA PHE A 359 7.43 9.60 -0.54
C PHE A 359 7.41 8.77 0.73
N LEU A 360 6.22 8.51 1.31
CA LEU A 360 6.07 7.65 2.49
C LEU A 360 6.50 6.22 2.18
N VAL A 361 6.05 5.65 1.05
CA VAL A 361 6.46 4.31 0.60
C VAL A 361 7.98 4.22 0.43
N MET A 362 8.62 5.21 -0.19
CA MET A 362 10.08 5.22 -0.33
C MET A 362 10.82 5.29 1.01
N GLY A 363 10.27 6.03 1.99
CA GLY A 363 10.82 6.10 3.34
C GLY A 363 10.69 4.79 4.11
N ASN A 364 9.55 4.13 4.00
CA ASN A 364 9.29 2.84 4.64
C ASN A 364 10.17 1.72 4.08
N ASP A 365 10.44 1.69 2.76
CA ASP A 365 11.36 0.73 2.14
C ASP A 365 12.78 0.80 2.74
N VAL A 366 13.24 1.97 3.09
CA VAL A 366 14.51 2.12 3.84
C VAL A 366 14.44 1.43 5.20
N THR A 367 13.32 1.61 5.90
CA THR A 367 13.08 0.95 7.20
C THR A 367 13.07 -0.57 7.06
N VAL A 368 12.34 -1.10 6.07
CA VAL A 368 12.31 -2.55 5.78
C VAL A 368 13.71 -3.07 5.47
N SER A 369 14.46 -2.39 4.59
CA SER A 369 15.81 -2.80 4.21
C SER A 369 16.76 -2.86 5.39
N MET A 370 16.75 -1.85 6.27
CA MET A 370 17.56 -1.81 7.49
C MET A 370 17.19 -2.91 8.47
N ALA A 371 15.90 -3.18 8.65
CA ALA A 371 15.42 -4.20 9.58
C ALA A 371 15.70 -5.62 9.08
N VAL A 372 15.63 -5.86 7.78
CA VAL A 372 16.00 -7.14 7.16
C VAL A 372 17.49 -7.42 7.33
N GLU A 373 18.34 -6.42 7.10
CA GLU A 373 19.81 -6.55 7.25
C GLU A 373 20.23 -6.78 8.71
N ALA A 374 19.46 -6.26 9.69
CA ALA A 374 19.82 -6.28 11.10
C ALA A 374 19.65 -7.66 11.80
N GLY A 375 19.20 -8.71 11.09
CA GLY A 375 19.11 -10.08 11.62
C GLY A 375 20.47 -10.59 12.12
N GLN A 376 20.45 -11.41 13.16
CA GLN A 376 21.66 -11.95 13.76
C GLN A 376 21.48 -13.44 14.06
N MET A 377 22.43 -14.25 13.60
CA MET A 377 22.42 -15.70 13.79
C MET A 377 21.10 -16.34 13.32
N GLU A 378 20.48 -17.20 14.07
CA GLU A 378 19.36 -18.05 13.67
C GLU A 378 17.99 -17.37 13.72
N LEU A 379 17.92 -16.01 13.91
CA LEU A 379 16.65 -15.27 13.93
C LEU A 379 16.82 -13.81 13.58
N ASN A 380 15.88 -13.27 12.79
CA ASN A 380 15.70 -11.82 12.70
C ASN A 380 14.61 -11.35 13.71
N ALA A 381 14.99 -10.52 14.66
CA ALA A 381 14.10 -10.04 15.73
C ALA A 381 13.25 -8.81 15.33
N PHE A 382 13.36 -8.31 14.10
CA PHE A 382 12.79 -7.02 13.68
C PHE A 382 11.53 -7.13 12.80
N GLU A 383 10.91 -8.29 12.73
CA GLU A 383 9.64 -8.51 12.02
C GLU A 383 8.53 -7.49 12.37
N PRO A 384 8.33 -7.08 13.63
CA PRO A 384 7.28 -6.12 13.93
C PRO A 384 7.41 -4.80 13.16
N VAL A 385 8.61 -4.22 13.08
CA VAL A 385 8.82 -2.98 12.33
C VAL A 385 8.78 -3.21 10.81
N ILE A 386 9.23 -4.38 10.33
CA ILE A 386 9.09 -4.78 8.91
C ILE A 386 7.60 -4.81 8.54
N PHE A 387 6.78 -5.49 9.32
CA PHE A 387 5.34 -5.62 9.05
C PHE A 387 4.63 -4.27 9.12
N ARG A 388 4.93 -3.45 10.13
CA ARG A 388 4.37 -2.10 10.22
C ARG A 388 4.66 -1.29 8.96
N ALA A 389 5.92 -1.23 8.54
CA ALA A 389 6.32 -0.45 7.39
C ALA A 389 5.75 -1.01 6.08
N LEU A 390 5.87 -2.32 5.85
CA LEU A 390 5.47 -2.96 4.60
C LEU A 390 3.94 -2.99 4.40
N PHE A 391 3.16 -3.26 5.46
CA PHE A 391 1.70 -3.23 5.34
C PHE A 391 1.20 -1.81 5.06
N GLU A 392 1.78 -0.81 5.74
CA GLU A 392 1.49 0.61 5.48
C GLU A 392 1.85 1.02 4.04
N GLU A 393 3.01 0.57 3.51
CA GLU A 393 3.39 0.82 2.11
C GLU A 393 2.34 0.34 1.12
N ILE A 394 1.89 -0.90 1.28
CA ILE A 394 0.95 -1.53 0.36
C ILE A 394 -0.41 -0.83 0.45
N ASP A 395 -0.91 -0.56 1.65
CA ASP A 395 -2.20 0.09 1.86
C ASP A 395 -2.21 1.54 1.39
N VAL A 396 -1.16 2.31 1.72
CA VAL A 396 -1.03 3.70 1.29
C VAL A 396 -0.95 3.80 -0.23
N LEU A 397 -0.16 2.94 -0.87
CA LEU A 397 -0.07 2.90 -2.33
C LEU A 397 -1.41 2.52 -2.96
N ARG A 398 -2.07 1.47 -2.46
CA ARG A 398 -3.39 1.03 -2.92
C ARG A 398 -4.42 2.17 -2.83
N ASN A 399 -4.55 2.78 -1.66
CA ASN A 399 -5.51 3.86 -1.43
C ASN A 399 -5.23 5.08 -2.33
N SER A 400 -3.95 5.39 -2.56
CA SER A 400 -3.55 6.49 -3.45
C SER A 400 -3.87 6.20 -4.92
N ILE A 401 -3.74 4.95 -5.36
CA ILE A 401 -4.13 4.50 -6.71
C ILE A 401 -5.64 4.59 -6.89
N ASP A 402 -6.42 4.14 -5.90
CA ASP A 402 -7.88 4.17 -5.96
C ASP A 402 -8.40 5.61 -6.09
N THR A 403 -7.89 6.53 -5.26
CA THR A 403 -8.28 7.96 -5.37
C THR A 403 -7.79 8.60 -6.67
N LEU A 404 -6.58 8.25 -7.16
CA LEU A 404 -6.06 8.73 -8.43
C LEU A 404 -6.95 8.31 -9.60
N THR A 405 -7.36 7.06 -9.62
CA THR A 405 -8.21 6.50 -10.68
C THR A 405 -9.56 7.21 -10.73
N VAL A 406 -10.27 7.26 -9.59
CA VAL A 406 -11.66 7.74 -9.53
C VAL A 406 -11.73 9.28 -9.54
N ASN A 407 -10.89 9.94 -8.75
CA ASN A 407 -10.98 11.36 -8.49
C ASN A 407 -10.08 12.21 -9.40
N CYS A 408 -9.26 11.58 -10.25
CA CYS A 408 -8.40 12.31 -11.18
C CYS A 408 -8.53 11.75 -12.60
N ILE A 409 -7.98 10.54 -12.89
CA ILE A 409 -7.84 10.03 -14.25
C ILE A 409 -9.19 9.95 -14.96
N ALA A 410 -10.23 9.43 -14.32
CA ALA A 410 -11.56 9.25 -14.90
C ALA A 410 -12.16 10.57 -15.44
N GLY A 411 -11.91 11.68 -14.75
CA GLY A 411 -12.48 12.99 -15.07
C GLY A 411 -11.55 13.92 -15.87
N ILE A 412 -10.36 13.49 -16.30
CA ILE A 412 -9.46 14.30 -17.14
C ILE A 412 -10.13 14.61 -18.48
N THR A 413 -10.02 15.88 -18.92
CA THR A 413 -10.40 16.31 -20.27
C THR A 413 -9.22 16.97 -20.97
N ALA A 414 -9.18 16.86 -22.31
CA ALA A 414 -8.16 17.49 -23.13
C ALA A 414 -8.58 18.92 -23.54
N ASN A 415 -7.65 19.87 -23.47
CA ASN A 415 -7.81 21.21 -24.05
C ASN A 415 -7.29 21.19 -25.50
N ARG A 416 -8.08 20.66 -26.42
CA ARG A 416 -7.72 20.41 -27.84
C ARG A 416 -7.18 21.65 -28.53
N GLU A 417 -7.85 22.78 -28.35
CA GLU A 417 -7.44 24.07 -28.92
C GLU A 417 -6.07 24.51 -28.37
N ARG A 418 -5.89 24.39 -27.05
CA ARG A 418 -4.62 24.76 -26.42
C ARG A 418 -3.46 23.85 -26.86
N CYS A 419 -3.71 22.54 -27.00
CA CYS A 419 -2.72 21.61 -27.54
C CYS A 419 -2.31 22.00 -28.96
N ARG A 420 -3.29 22.35 -29.82
CA ARG A 420 -3.05 22.79 -31.19
C ARG A 420 -2.27 24.12 -31.23
N GLU A 421 -2.69 25.15 -30.49
CA GLU A 421 -1.98 26.43 -30.39
C GLU A 421 -0.52 26.27 -30.02
N LEU A 422 -0.23 25.46 -28.97
CA LEU A 422 1.14 25.22 -28.53
C LEU A 422 1.97 24.49 -29.58
N MET A 423 1.35 23.55 -30.31
CA MET A 423 2.00 22.85 -31.40
C MET A 423 2.32 23.79 -32.58
N GLU A 424 1.35 24.62 -33.00
CA GLU A 424 1.52 25.57 -34.11
C GLU A 424 2.56 26.65 -33.80
N MET A 425 2.72 27.07 -32.54
CA MET A 425 3.76 28.01 -32.12
C MET A 425 5.15 27.38 -32.10
N SER A 426 5.25 26.06 -32.04
CA SER A 426 6.52 25.35 -31.93
C SER A 426 7.17 25.14 -33.32
N VAL A 427 8.47 25.32 -33.36
CA VAL A 427 9.26 24.99 -34.56
C VAL A 427 9.51 23.49 -34.74
N GLY A 428 9.11 22.66 -33.74
CA GLY A 428 9.19 21.19 -33.81
C GLY A 428 8.42 20.60 -34.98
N VAL A 429 7.33 21.28 -35.42
CA VAL A 429 6.52 20.89 -36.59
C VAL A 429 7.39 20.85 -37.86
N ALA A 430 8.43 21.69 -38.01
CA ALA A 430 9.33 21.69 -39.14
C ALA A 430 10.02 20.34 -39.35
N THR A 431 10.18 19.53 -38.31
CA THR A 431 10.76 18.18 -38.40
C THR A 431 9.90 17.24 -39.24
N ALA A 432 8.55 17.32 -39.13
CA ALA A 432 7.62 16.53 -39.94
C ALA A 432 7.70 16.89 -41.44
N LEU A 433 8.15 18.09 -41.76
CA LEU A 433 8.31 18.56 -43.15
C LEU A 433 9.58 18.07 -43.81
N CYS A 434 10.58 17.59 -43.09
CA CYS A 434 11.88 17.16 -43.63
C CYS A 434 11.78 16.15 -44.78
N PRO A 435 10.90 15.14 -44.77
CA PRO A 435 10.76 14.21 -45.89
C PRO A 435 10.30 14.88 -47.20
N TYR A 436 9.57 16.00 -47.12
CA TYR A 436 8.92 16.66 -48.25
C TYR A 436 9.77 17.81 -48.84
N ILE A 437 10.37 18.63 -47.97
CA ILE A 437 11.12 19.82 -48.39
C ILE A 437 12.64 19.70 -48.17
N GLY A 438 13.10 18.65 -47.50
CA GLY A 438 14.48 18.42 -47.13
C GLY A 438 14.91 19.17 -45.86
N TYR A 439 15.91 18.62 -45.14
CA TYR A 439 16.39 19.15 -43.87
C TYR A 439 16.83 20.61 -43.92
N ALA A 440 17.57 21.01 -44.97
CA ALA A 440 18.13 22.36 -45.08
C ALA A 440 17.03 23.44 -45.18
N LYS A 441 15.96 23.19 -45.95
CA LYS A 441 14.83 24.09 -46.08
C LYS A 441 14.00 24.11 -44.78
N ALA A 442 13.73 22.96 -44.21
CA ALA A 442 13.05 22.85 -42.93
C ALA A 442 13.77 23.62 -41.82
N ALA A 443 15.10 23.51 -41.75
CA ALA A 443 15.91 24.25 -40.80
C ALA A 443 15.87 25.77 -41.04
N THR A 444 15.78 26.22 -42.28
CA THR A 444 15.66 27.64 -42.64
C THR A 444 14.29 28.19 -42.20
N VAL A 445 13.21 27.47 -42.51
CA VAL A 445 11.86 27.84 -42.08
C VAL A 445 11.78 27.90 -40.56
N ALA A 446 12.33 26.89 -39.85
CA ALA A 446 12.34 26.86 -38.37
C ALA A 446 13.04 28.10 -37.78
N LYS A 447 14.22 28.46 -38.31
CA LYS A 447 14.96 29.67 -37.89
C LYS A 447 14.18 30.96 -38.16
N GLU A 448 13.51 31.05 -39.29
CA GLU A 448 12.69 32.19 -39.64
C GLU A 448 11.44 32.30 -38.75
N ALA A 449 10.77 31.18 -38.46
CA ALA A 449 9.65 31.12 -37.55
C ALA A 449 10.02 31.63 -36.16
N LEU A 450 11.17 31.19 -35.60
CA LEU A 450 11.68 31.68 -34.31
C LEU A 450 11.94 33.21 -34.34
N ARG A 451 12.55 33.71 -35.42
CA ARG A 451 12.90 35.12 -35.57
C ARG A 451 11.69 36.03 -35.75
N THR A 452 10.71 35.57 -36.51
CA THR A 452 9.52 36.36 -36.89
C THR A 452 8.30 36.15 -36.01
N LYS A 453 8.31 35.11 -35.17
CA LYS A 453 7.19 34.62 -34.35
C LYS A 453 5.97 34.22 -35.20
N ARG A 454 6.20 33.87 -36.46
CA ARG A 454 5.16 33.36 -37.38
C ARG A 454 5.15 31.84 -37.32
N SER A 455 4.02 31.21 -37.66
CA SER A 455 3.92 29.77 -37.69
C SER A 455 4.73 29.16 -38.81
N VAL A 456 5.19 27.92 -38.63
CA VAL A 456 5.89 27.16 -39.71
C VAL A 456 4.97 27.01 -40.91
N ARG A 457 3.68 26.76 -40.71
CA ARG A 457 2.63 26.62 -41.73
C ARG A 457 2.55 27.85 -42.63
N GLU A 458 2.43 29.05 -42.04
CA GLU A 458 2.40 30.31 -42.79
C GLU A 458 3.63 30.50 -43.66
N LEU A 459 4.82 30.23 -43.13
CA LEU A 459 6.07 30.42 -43.87
C LEU A 459 6.22 29.41 -45.01
N VAL A 460 5.79 28.17 -44.85
CA VAL A 460 5.82 27.12 -45.88
C VAL A 460 4.91 27.48 -47.04
N LEU A 461 3.69 27.95 -46.76
CA LEU A 461 2.74 28.36 -47.78
C LEU A 461 3.21 29.62 -48.52
N GLU A 462 3.66 30.65 -47.80
CA GLU A 462 4.15 31.91 -48.40
C GLU A 462 5.38 31.70 -49.30
N GLN A 463 6.30 30.81 -48.90
CA GLN A 463 7.47 30.46 -49.67
C GLN A 463 7.19 29.46 -50.81
N GLY A 464 5.95 28.99 -50.93
CA GLY A 464 5.56 28.01 -51.98
C GLY A 464 6.30 26.69 -51.87
N LEU A 465 6.71 26.29 -50.67
CA LEU A 465 7.43 25.04 -50.45
C LEU A 465 6.55 23.79 -50.52
N LEU A 466 5.28 23.91 -50.10
CA LEU A 466 4.21 22.93 -50.24
C LEU A 466 2.90 23.67 -50.53
N ASP A 467 1.95 22.99 -51.15
CA ASP A 467 0.58 23.45 -51.25
C ASP A 467 -0.23 23.12 -49.99
N GLU A 468 -1.38 23.73 -49.84
CA GLU A 468 -2.23 23.58 -48.64
C GLU A 468 -2.74 22.15 -48.48
N GLU A 469 -3.08 21.43 -49.56
CA GLU A 469 -3.56 20.04 -49.53
C GLU A 469 -2.49 19.08 -49.05
N THR A 470 -1.25 19.24 -49.55
CA THR A 470 -0.10 18.44 -49.08
C THR A 470 0.25 18.75 -47.64
N LEU A 471 0.16 20.01 -47.24
CA LEU A 471 0.48 20.40 -45.88
C LEU A 471 -0.54 19.88 -44.88
N ASP A 472 -1.83 19.91 -45.22
CA ASP A 472 -2.92 19.31 -44.43
C ASP A 472 -2.70 17.79 -44.24
N ALA A 473 -2.29 17.09 -45.30
CA ALA A 473 -2.00 15.66 -45.25
C ALA A 473 -0.77 15.35 -44.35
N VAL A 474 0.23 16.20 -44.37
CA VAL A 474 1.42 16.08 -43.49
C VAL A 474 1.08 16.35 -42.03
N GLU A 475 0.21 17.33 -41.79
CA GLU A 475 -0.25 17.72 -40.44
C GLU A 475 -1.39 16.83 -39.91
N ASP A 476 -1.80 15.80 -40.63
CA ASP A 476 -2.74 14.80 -40.14
C ASP A 476 -2.16 14.09 -38.89
N PRO A 477 -2.93 13.93 -37.81
CA PRO A 477 -2.45 13.38 -36.54
C PRO A 477 -1.75 12.04 -36.66
N TYR A 478 -2.28 11.15 -37.49
CA TYR A 478 -1.71 9.80 -37.62
C TYR A 478 -0.48 9.80 -38.54
N SER A 479 -0.51 10.62 -39.61
CA SER A 479 0.64 10.78 -40.49
C SER A 479 1.88 11.33 -39.75
N MET A 480 1.67 12.28 -38.81
CA MET A 480 2.75 12.87 -38.02
C MET A 480 3.31 11.97 -36.93
N THR A 481 2.53 11.04 -36.40
CA THR A 481 2.82 10.40 -35.11
C THR A 481 2.82 8.88 -35.12
N ASP A 482 2.46 8.26 -36.24
CA ASP A 482 2.47 6.81 -36.42
C ASP A 482 3.71 6.39 -37.23
N PRO A 483 4.66 5.64 -36.63
CA PRO A 483 5.83 5.14 -37.38
C PRO A 483 5.47 4.25 -38.57
N ALA A 484 4.33 3.57 -38.53
CA ALA A 484 3.84 2.73 -39.61
C ALA A 484 3.13 3.53 -40.74
N ALA A 485 2.84 4.81 -40.53
CA ALA A 485 2.23 5.66 -41.56
C ALA A 485 3.20 6.01 -42.71
N ALA A 486 4.50 5.90 -42.48
CA ALA A 486 5.52 6.14 -43.50
C ALA A 486 5.52 5.10 -44.65
N ASP A 487 4.88 3.95 -44.44
CA ASP A 487 4.75 2.85 -45.42
C ASP A 487 3.38 2.83 -46.15
N ARG A 488 2.52 3.84 -45.92
CA ARG A 488 1.24 4.04 -46.57
C ARG A 488 1.29 5.22 -47.55
#